data_35fa4bf2156fb8186d219989a490110f
#
_entry.id   35fa4bf2156fb8186d219989a490110f
#
_cell.length_a   1.000
_cell.length_b   1.000
_cell.length_c   1.000
_cell.angle_alpha   90.00
_cell.angle_beta   90.00
_cell.angle_gamma   90.00
#
_symmetry.space_group_name_H-M   'P 1'
#
loop_
_entity.id
_entity.type
_entity.pdbx_description
1 polymer ?
#
loop_
_entity_poly.entity_id
_entity_poly.type
_entity_poly.pdbx_seq_one_letter_code
_entity_poly.pdbx_strand_id
1 'polypeptide(L)'
;MNTQSSGTFERYLALDIHKHYVVVGGVNAQQQVVLPPRRLDLGEWALWLPKHLHPTDAVVLEATTNAWTFYDQVAPHAGRTVVAHPGLVKVIASARVKTDNRDVLHLARLLAANLIPEVWVPPLEVRELRALLAHRRRLVKMRTTPALHLRFVQVQV
;
A
#
# COMPACT_ATOMS: atom_id res chain seq x y z
N MET A 1 2.67 22.63 3.30
CA MET A 1 1.71 22.62 2.20
C MET A 1 2.44 22.17 0.95
N ASN A 2 2.34 20.89 0.61
CA ASN A 2 2.94 20.36 -0.62
C ASN A 2 1.91 20.51 -1.73
N THR A 3 2.01 21.57 -2.50
CA THR A 3 1.33 21.74 -3.78
C THR A 3 1.97 20.78 -4.77
N GLN A 4 1.52 19.53 -4.78
CA GLN A 4 1.86 18.61 -5.86
C GLN A 4 1.11 19.10 -7.11
N SER A 5 1.86 19.55 -8.11
CA SER A 5 1.39 19.93 -9.42
C SER A 5 0.47 18.83 -9.97
N SER A 6 -0.72 19.23 -10.42
CA SER A 6 -1.65 18.41 -11.20
C SER A 6 -1.07 18.13 -12.59
N GLY A 7 0.11 17.54 -12.66
CA GLY A 7 0.72 17.05 -13.89
C GLY A 7 -0.10 15.86 -14.39
N THR A 8 -0.47 15.87 -15.68
CA THR A 8 -1.07 14.72 -16.33
C THR A 8 0.01 13.66 -16.51
N PHE A 9 -0.14 12.52 -15.85
CA PHE A 9 0.75 11.38 -16.01
C PHE A 9 0.37 10.57 -17.25
N GLU A 10 1.34 9.91 -17.86
CA GLU A 10 1.09 9.06 -19.03
C GLU A 10 0.39 7.76 -18.63
N ARG A 11 0.79 7.19 -17.47
CA ARG A 11 0.21 5.95 -16.96
C ARG A 11 -0.12 6.10 -15.47
N TYR A 12 -1.22 5.48 -15.10
CA TYR A 12 -1.69 5.35 -13.73
C TYR A 12 -1.66 3.88 -13.35
N LEU A 13 -0.71 3.50 -12.53
CA LEU A 13 -0.44 2.12 -12.16
C LEU A 13 -0.92 1.86 -10.74
N ALA A 14 -1.39 0.65 -10.48
CA ALA A 14 -1.73 0.21 -9.13
C ALA A 14 -1.01 -1.07 -8.76
N LEU A 15 -0.71 -1.20 -7.48
CA LEU A 15 -0.07 -2.37 -6.89
C LEU A 15 -0.99 -2.97 -5.83
N ASP A 16 -1.32 -4.25 -6.01
CA ASP A 16 -1.92 -5.07 -4.97
C ASP A 16 -0.84 -5.96 -4.36
N ILE A 17 -0.52 -5.68 -3.09
CA ILE A 17 0.65 -6.24 -2.41
C ILE A 17 0.22 -7.43 -1.56
N HIS A 18 0.74 -8.60 -1.90
CA HIS A 18 0.58 -9.83 -1.16
C HIS A 18 1.88 -10.24 -0.44
N LYS A 19 1.79 -11.26 0.41
CA LYS A 19 2.94 -11.75 1.20
C LYS A 19 4.11 -12.23 0.34
N HIS A 20 3.82 -12.84 -0.81
CA HIS A 20 4.83 -13.52 -1.65
C HIS A 20 4.89 -13.00 -3.09
N TYR A 21 3.98 -12.14 -3.48
CA TYR A 21 3.89 -11.59 -4.84
C TYR A 21 3.20 -10.23 -4.84
N VAL A 22 3.30 -9.55 -5.94
CA VAL A 22 2.60 -8.29 -6.23
C VAL A 22 1.81 -8.47 -7.52
N VAL A 23 0.59 -7.97 -7.57
CA VAL A 23 -0.14 -7.80 -8.82
C VAL A 23 -0.02 -6.34 -9.23
N VAL A 24 0.46 -6.10 -10.45
CA VAL A 24 0.60 -4.76 -11.03
C VAL A 24 -0.31 -4.66 -12.24
N GLY A 25 -0.98 -3.52 -12.39
CA GLY A 25 -1.79 -3.21 -13.57
C GLY A 25 -1.94 -1.71 -13.72
N GLY A 26 -2.36 -1.25 -14.89
CA GLY A 26 -2.43 0.19 -15.11
C GLY A 26 -3.27 0.61 -16.29
N VAL A 27 -3.68 1.88 -16.23
CA VAL A 27 -4.49 2.56 -17.25
C VAL A 27 -3.83 3.88 -17.67
N ASN A 28 -4.24 4.40 -18.81
CA ASN A 28 -3.90 5.78 -19.22
C ASN A 28 -4.92 6.80 -18.69
N ALA A 29 -4.75 8.07 -19.02
CA ALA A 29 -5.67 9.14 -18.62
C ALA A 29 -7.11 8.93 -19.13
N GLN A 30 -7.29 8.20 -20.25
CA GLN A 30 -8.59 7.84 -20.81
C GLN A 30 -9.17 6.55 -20.18
N GLN A 31 -8.55 6.05 -19.09
CA GLN A 31 -8.92 4.83 -18.38
C GLN A 31 -8.84 3.53 -19.21
N GLN A 32 -8.15 3.56 -20.33
CA GLN A 32 -7.87 2.38 -21.13
C GLN A 32 -6.70 1.60 -20.53
N VAL A 33 -6.81 0.27 -20.52
CA VAL A 33 -5.76 -0.60 -19.98
C VAL A 33 -4.51 -0.53 -20.85
N VAL A 34 -3.42 -0.01 -20.29
CA VAL A 34 -2.09 0.06 -20.94
C VAL A 34 -1.11 -0.95 -20.35
N LEU A 35 -1.38 -1.42 -19.13
CA LEU A 35 -0.69 -2.52 -18.52
C LEU A 35 -1.74 -3.51 -17.99
N PRO A 36 -1.96 -4.65 -18.66
CA PRO A 36 -2.82 -5.69 -18.14
C PRO A 36 -2.34 -6.19 -16.78
N PRO A 37 -3.25 -6.60 -15.88
CA PRO A 37 -2.87 -7.12 -14.58
C PRO A 37 -1.89 -8.29 -14.73
N ARG A 38 -0.75 -8.16 -14.05
CA ARG A 38 0.31 -9.14 -14.06
C ARG A 38 0.75 -9.44 -12.63
N ARG A 39 0.78 -10.71 -12.28
CA ARG A 39 1.39 -11.19 -11.05
C ARG A 39 2.91 -11.33 -11.24
N LEU A 40 3.66 -10.81 -10.28
CA LEU A 40 5.11 -10.88 -10.19
C LEU A 40 5.50 -11.41 -8.81
N ASP A 41 6.33 -12.42 -8.74
CA ASP A 41 6.94 -12.83 -7.48
C ASP A 41 7.91 -11.75 -6.98
N LEU A 42 8.22 -11.71 -5.68
CA LEU A 42 9.02 -10.62 -5.12
C LEU A 42 10.41 -10.47 -5.76
N GLY A 43 11.02 -11.59 -6.19
CA GLY A 43 12.27 -11.57 -6.95
C GLY A 43 12.11 -10.96 -8.35
N GLU A 44 11.04 -11.31 -9.05
CA GLU A 44 10.70 -10.72 -10.35
C GLU A 44 10.37 -9.24 -10.22
N TRP A 45 9.64 -8.84 -9.16
CA TRP A 45 9.30 -7.46 -8.86
C TRP A 45 10.55 -6.57 -8.76
N ALA A 46 11.56 -6.99 -8.02
CA ALA A 46 12.80 -6.25 -7.85
C ALA A 46 13.53 -5.98 -9.18
N LEU A 47 13.45 -6.93 -10.14
CA LEU A 47 14.04 -6.79 -11.46
C LEU A 47 13.15 -6.01 -12.43
N TRP A 48 11.84 -6.12 -12.28
CA TRP A 48 10.84 -5.51 -13.14
C TRP A 48 10.73 -4.00 -12.90
N LEU A 49 10.73 -3.59 -11.62
CA LEU A 49 10.48 -2.23 -11.17
C LEU A 49 11.36 -1.19 -11.87
N PRO A 50 12.70 -1.26 -11.83
CA PRO A 50 13.57 -0.24 -12.43
C PRO A 50 13.53 -0.23 -13.96
N LYS A 51 13.01 -1.30 -14.59
CA LYS A 51 12.94 -1.41 -16.06
C LYS A 51 11.63 -0.88 -16.63
N HIS A 52 10.56 -0.85 -15.83
CA HIS A 52 9.20 -0.62 -16.33
C HIS A 52 8.50 0.58 -15.71
N LEU A 53 8.98 1.08 -14.56
CA LEU A 53 8.48 2.34 -14.01
C LEU A 53 9.27 3.53 -14.56
N HIS A 54 8.54 4.60 -14.85
CA HIS A 54 9.09 5.83 -15.40
C HIS A 54 8.66 7.06 -14.59
N PRO A 55 9.43 8.16 -14.62
CA PRO A 55 9.05 9.41 -13.95
C PRO A 55 7.74 10.02 -14.48
N THR A 56 7.23 9.54 -15.61
CA THR A 56 5.92 9.93 -16.17
C THR A 56 4.76 9.11 -15.62
N ASP A 57 5.01 8.16 -14.72
CA ASP A 57 3.99 7.31 -14.11
C ASP A 57 3.51 7.88 -12.77
N ALA A 58 2.21 7.72 -12.51
CA ALA A 58 1.65 7.80 -11.16
C ALA A 58 1.35 6.39 -10.66
N VAL A 59 1.75 6.09 -9.43
CA VAL A 59 1.59 4.75 -8.82
C VAL A 59 0.79 4.85 -7.54
N VAL A 60 -0.17 3.94 -7.34
CA VAL A 60 -0.92 3.79 -6.10
C VAL A 60 -0.76 2.39 -5.53
N LEU A 61 -0.67 2.30 -4.21
CA LEU A 61 -0.69 1.06 -3.44
C LEU A 61 -1.58 1.22 -2.22
N GLU A 62 -2.22 0.14 -1.75
CA GLU A 62 -3.00 0.18 -0.53
C GLU A 62 -2.12 0.14 0.73
N ALA A 63 -2.54 0.85 1.79
CA ALA A 63 -1.88 0.82 3.10
C ALA A 63 -2.05 -0.56 3.75
N THR A 64 -1.09 -1.44 3.53
CA THR A 64 -0.94 -2.77 4.13
C THR A 64 0.29 -2.83 5.03
N THR A 65 0.53 -3.98 5.66
CA THR A 65 1.69 -4.16 6.57
C THR A 65 3.03 -3.82 5.90
N ASN A 66 3.18 -4.10 4.60
CA ASN A 66 4.43 -3.91 3.86
C ASN A 66 4.40 -2.64 2.96
N ALA A 67 3.36 -1.83 3.06
CA ALA A 67 3.16 -0.69 2.15
C ALA A 67 4.35 0.27 2.12
N TRP A 68 4.98 0.54 3.26
CA TRP A 68 6.12 1.46 3.34
C TRP A 68 7.35 0.95 2.60
N THR A 69 7.63 -0.34 2.68
CA THR A 69 8.75 -0.97 1.95
C THR A 69 8.54 -0.85 0.44
N PHE A 70 7.33 -1.11 -0.05
CA PHE A 70 7.00 -0.95 -1.46
C PHE A 70 6.98 0.52 -1.90
N TYR A 71 6.47 1.41 -1.04
CA TYR A 71 6.52 2.84 -1.30
C TYR A 71 7.95 3.33 -1.52
N ASP A 72 8.87 2.96 -0.62
CA ASP A 72 10.29 3.35 -0.70
C ASP A 72 11.00 2.78 -1.94
N GLN A 73 10.57 1.61 -2.43
CA GLN A 73 11.07 1.02 -3.67
C GLN A 73 10.53 1.76 -4.91
N VAL A 74 9.26 2.14 -4.91
CA VAL A 74 8.57 2.73 -6.06
C VAL A 74 8.88 4.22 -6.22
N ALA A 75 8.90 4.98 -5.13
CA ALA A 75 9.00 6.43 -5.14
C ALA A 75 10.22 6.99 -5.93
N PRO A 76 11.40 6.34 -5.95
CA PRO A 76 12.53 6.82 -6.76
C PRO A 76 12.34 6.66 -8.27
N HIS A 77 11.39 5.83 -8.72
CA HIS A 77 11.20 5.47 -10.14
C HIS A 77 9.94 6.09 -10.76
N ALA A 78 8.97 6.50 -9.94
CA ALA A 78 7.71 7.07 -10.40
C ALA A 78 7.65 8.58 -10.16
N GLY A 79 6.93 9.31 -11.00
CA GLY A 79 6.74 10.76 -10.83
C GLY A 79 5.82 11.11 -9.66
N ARG A 80 4.91 10.20 -9.31
CA ARG A 80 4.04 10.30 -8.13
C ARG A 80 3.79 8.93 -7.54
N THR A 81 3.96 8.78 -6.23
CA THR A 81 3.59 7.55 -5.51
C THR A 81 2.62 7.89 -4.39
N VAL A 82 1.49 7.21 -4.36
CA VAL A 82 0.37 7.46 -3.46
C VAL A 82 0.06 6.19 -2.66
N VAL A 83 -0.20 6.35 -1.37
CA VAL A 83 -0.70 5.27 -0.51
C VAL A 83 -2.18 5.52 -0.24
N ALA A 84 -3.03 4.57 -0.63
CA ALA A 84 -4.48 4.66 -0.48
C ALA A 84 -4.95 4.10 0.87
N HIS A 85 -5.98 4.71 1.45
CA HIS A 85 -6.63 4.20 2.67
C HIS A 85 -7.58 3.05 2.33
N PRO A 86 -7.32 1.79 2.76
CA PRO A 86 -8.08 0.62 2.31
C PRO A 86 -9.57 0.69 2.64
N GLY A 87 -9.91 1.19 3.84
CA GLY A 87 -11.30 1.32 4.28
C GLY A 87 -12.10 2.31 3.44
N LEU A 88 -11.50 3.45 3.07
CA LEU A 88 -12.18 4.47 2.26
C LEU A 88 -12.26 4.08 0.79
N VAL A 89 -11.23 3.41 0.25
CA VAL A 89 -11.28 2.83 -1.11
C VAL A 89 -12.44 1.85 -1.22
N LYS A 90 -12.66 1.00 -0.23
CA LYS A 90 -13.80 0.04 -0.21
C LYS A 90 -15.17 0.74 -0.25
N VAL A 91 -15.30 1.87 0.40
CA VAL A 91 -16.56 2.65 0.39
C VAL A 91 -16.83 3.23 -1.01
N ILE A 92 -15.79 3.72 -1.69
CA ILE A 92 -15.89 4.26 -3.05
C ILE A 92 -16.12 3.13 -4.06
N ALA A 93 -15.52 1.97 -3.82
CA ALA A 93 -15.57 0.80 -4.71
C ALA A 93 -16.82 -0.07 -4.51
N SER A 94 -17.84 0.38 -3.76
CA SER A 94 -18.98 -0.42 -3.35
C SER A 94 -19.57 -1.32 -4.43
N ALA A 95 -19.61 -2.63 -4.09
CA ALA A 95 -20.38 -3.71 -4.68
C ALA A 95 -19.97 -4.23 -6.07
N ARG A 96 -18.95 -5.12 -6.11
CA ARG A 96 -18.91 -6.24 -7.11
C ARG A 96 -17.90 -7.31 -6.72
N VAL A 97 -18.06 -8.51 -7.29
CA VAL A 97 -17.20 -9.69 -7.10
C VAL A 97 -15.72 -9.32 -7.18
N LYS A 98 -14.99 -9.53 -6.10
CA LYS A 98 -13.56 -9.23 -5.99
C LYS A 98 -12.70 -10.29 -6.70
N THR A 99 -11.78 -9.82 -7.53
CA THR A 99 -10.64 -10.60 -8.01
C THR A 99 -9.44 -9.65 -8.03
N ASP A 100 -8.26 -10.11 -7.64
CA ASP A 100 -7.02 -9.31 -7.56
C ASP A 100 -6.76 -8.49 -8.84
N ASN A 101 -7.04 -9.08 -10.00
CA ASN A 101 -6.88 -8.42 -11.31
C ASN A 101 -7.86 -7.26 -11.53
N ARG A 102 -9.07 -7.36 -11.01
CA ARG A 102 -10.08 -6.29 -11.09
C ARG A 102 -9.79 -5.19 -10.08
N ASP A 103 -9.33 -5.58 -8.89
CA ASP A 103 -9.02 -4.67 -7.81
C ASP A 103 -7.86 -3.74 -8.20
N VAL A 104 -6.80 -4.26 -8.83
CA VAL A 104 -5.67 -3.47 -9.35
C VAL A 104 -6.12 -2.46 -10.41
N LEU A 105 -6.89 -2.87 -11.43
CA LEU A 105 -7.36 -1.94 -12.46
C LEU A 105 -8.35 -0.92 -11.92
N HIS A 106 -9.18 -1.30 -10.94
CA HIS A 106 -10.08 -0.38 -10.29
C HIS A 106 -9.33 0.70 -9.53
N LEU A 107 -8.32 0.31 -8.75
CA LEU A 107 -7.47 1.23 -8.00
C LEU A 107 -6.70 2.18 -8.95
N ALA A 108 -6.20 1.68 -10.08
CA ALA A 108 -5.56 2.50 -11.10
C ALA A 108 -6.52 3.54 -11.71
N ARG A 109 -7.79 3.16 -11.95
CA ARG A 109 -8.81 4.08 -12.46
C ARG A 109 -9.19 5.16 -11.44
N LEU A 110 -9.27 4.81 -10.15
CA LEU A 110 -9.48 5.79 -9.09
C LEU A 110 -8.33 6.80 -9.02
N LEU A 111 -7.08 6.33 -9.22
CA LEU A 111 -5.92 7.21 -9.28
C LEU A 111 -6.00 8.17 -10.48
N ALA A 112 -6.32 7.65 -11.68
CA ALA A 112 -6.49 8.46 -12.89
C ALA A 112 -7.62 9.49 -12.75
N ALA A 113 -8.69 9.16 -12.03
CA ALA A 113 -9.79 10.07 -11.73
C ALA A 113 -9.51 11.03 -10.56
N ASN A 114 -8.33 10.95 -9.93
CA ASN A 114 -7.96 11.71 -8.72
C ASN A 114 -8.94 11.51 -7.54
N LEU A 115 -9.45 10.29 -7.37
CA LEU A 115 -10.43 9.91 -6.34
C LEU A 115 -9.82 9.05 -5.23
N ILE A 116 -8.49 8.93 -5.17
CA ILE A 116 -7.81 8.16 -4.14
C ILE A 116 -7.84 8.91 -2.80
N PRO A 117 -8.39 8.31 -1.73
CA PRO A 117 -8.23 8.81 -0.38
C PRO A 117 -6.81 8.55 0.10
N GLU A 118 -5.94 9.54 -0.06
CA GLU A 118 -4.51 9.40 0.22
C GLU A 118 -4.23 9.35 1.72
N VAL A 119 -3.33 8.46 2.10
CA VAL A 119 -2.75 8.40 3.45
C VAL A 119 -1.44 9.19 3.45
N TRP A 120 -1.27 10.02 4.48
CA TRP A 120 0.01 10.67 4.70
C TRP A 120 1.12 9.65 4.91
N VAL A 121 2.18 9.75 4.10
CA VAL A 121 3.36 8.91 4.22
C VAL A 121 4.32 9.54 5.24
N PRO A 122 4.51 8.92 6.42
CA PRO A 122 5.40 9.47 7.42
C PRO A 122 6.86 9.42 6.96
N PRO A 123 7.70 10.41 7.30
CA PRO A 123 9.15 10.31 7.14
C PRO A 123 9.72 9.08 7.83
N LEU A 124 10.90 8.64 7.39
CA LEU A 124 11.52 7.40 7.88
C LEU A 124 11.68 7.40 9.41
N GLU A 125 12.16 8.51 9.98
CA GLU A 125 12.37 8.65 11.42
C GLU A 125 11.07 8.46 12.22
N VAL A 126 9.96 8.97 11.70
CA VAL A 126 8.64 8.80 12.32
C VAL A 126 8.17 7.35 12.24
N ARG A 127 8.46 6.67 11.11
CA ARG A 127 8.13 5.25 10.94
C ARG A 127 8.95 4.37 11.88
N GLU A 128 10.24 4.64 12.03
CA GLU A 128 11.13 3.94 12.99
C GLU A 128 10.68 4.13 14.42
N LEU A 129 10.38 5.38 14.82
CA LEU A 129 9.86 5.66 16.16
C LEU A 129 8.55 4.92 16.44
N ARG A 130 7.61 4.91 15.47
CA ARG A 130 6.36 4.15 15.58
C ARG A 130 6.61 2.65 15.73
N ALA A 131 7.58 2.09 15.00
CA ALA A 131 7.96 0.68 15.09
C ALA A 131 8.53 0.35 16.49
N LEU A 132 9.42 1.19 17.02
CA LEU A 132 9.96 1.04 18.38
C LEU A 132 8.86 1.09 19.46
N LEU A 133 7.94 2.05 19.35
CA LEU A 133 6.81 2.15 20.29
C LEU A 133 5.86 0.93 20.19
N ALA A 134 5.59 0.44 18.99
CA ALA A 134 4.80 -0.77 18.77
C ALA A 134 5.49 -1.99 19.37
N HIS A 135 6.80 -2.12 19.18
CA HIS A 135 7.62 -3.19 19.79
C HIS A 135 7.58 -3.14 21.32
N ARG A 136 7.80 -1.95 21.90
CA ARG A 136 7.69 -1.75 23.36
C ARG A 136 6.32 -2.16 23.88
N ARG A 137 5.23 -1.72 23.23
CA ARG A 137 3.85 -2.11 23.61
C ARG A 137 3.66 -3.63 23.58
N ARG A 138 4.20 -4.29 22.57
CA ARG A 138 4.15 -5.75 22.44
C ARG A 138 4.88 -6.44 23.60
N LEU A 139 6.09 -6.00 23.95
CA LEU A 139 6.85 -6.54 25.07
C LEU A 139 6.13 -6.34 26.40
N VAL A 140 5.58 -5.14 26.66
CA VAL A 140 4.79 -4.87 27.85
C VAL A 140 3.57 -5.79 27.91
N LYS A 141 2.84 -5.97 26.82
CA LYS A 141 1.70 -6.89 26.75
C LYS A 141 2.11 -8.34 27.05
N MET A 142 3.22 -8.80 26.48
CA MET A 142 3.75 -10.15 26.73
C MET A 142 4.13 -10.36 28.19
N ARG A 143 4.62 -9.33 28.90
CA ARG A 143 4.94 -9.39 30.33
C ARG A 143 3.69 -9.40 31.20
N THR A 144 2.67 -8.64 30.87
CA THR A 144 1.46 -8.48 31.71
C THR A 144 0.46 -9.61 31.53
N THR A 145 0.37 -10.23 30.34
CA THR A 145 -0.56 -11.34 30.09
C THR A 145 -0.33 -12.56 31.00
N PRO A 146 0.90 -13.06 31.17
CA PRO A 146 1.17 -14.17 32.13
C PRO A 146 0.90 -13.78 33.59
N ALA A 147 1.23 -12.53 33.99
CA ALA A 147 1.01 -12.06 35.35
C ALA A 147 -0.48 -11.97 35.71
N LEU A 148 -1.34 -11.60 34.77
CA LEU A 148 -2.79 -11.65 34.96
C LEU A 148 -3.30 -13.10 35.11
N HIS A 149 -2.80 -14.03 34.31
CA HIS A 149 -3.19 -15.46 34.39
C HIS A 149 -2.82 -16.06 35.77
N LEU A 150 -1.62 -15.77 36.27
CA LEU A 150 -1.19 -16.24 37.59
C LEU A 150 -2.02 -15.65 38.72
N ARG A 151 -2.45 -14.40 38.65
CA ARG A 151 -3.37 -13.79 39.62
C ARG A 151 -4.75 -14.44 39.63
N PHE A 152 -5.30 -14.81 38.45
CA PHE A 152 -6.58 -15.51 38.40
C PHE A 152 -6.53 -16.93 38.94
N VAL A 153 -5.40 -17.64 38.81
CA VAL A 153 -5.22 -18.99 39.37
C VAL A 153 -5.08 -18.94 40.88
N GLN A 154 -4.52 -17.87 41.46
CA GLN A 154 -4.35 -17.72 42.93
C GLN A 154 -5.64 -17.33 43.69
N VAL A 155 -6.68 -16.86 42.98
CA VAL A 155 -7.97 -16.48 43.57
C VAL A 155 -8.97 -17.63 43.62
N GLN A 156 -8.64 -18.79 43.04
CA GLN A 156 -9.52 -19.99 43.02
C GLN A 156 -9.04 -21.13 43.94
N VAL A 157 -8.16 -20.87 44.94
CA VAL A 157 -7.74 -21.83 45.95
C VAL A 157 -8.25 -21.40 47.33
#